data_8485f14c84c685404409502ac3525da1
#
_entry.id   8485f14c84c685404409502ac3525da1
#
_cell.length_a   1.000
_cell.length_b   1.000
_cell.length_c   1.000
_cell.angle_alpha   90.00
_cell.angle_beta   90.00
_cell.angle_gamma   90.00
#
_symmetry.space_group_name_H-M   'P 1'
#
loop_
_entity.id
_entity.type
_entity.pdbx_description
1 polymer ?
#
loop_
_entity_poly.entity_id
_entity_poly.type
_entity_poly.pdbx_seq_one_letter_code
_entity_poly.pdbx_strand_id
1 'polypeptide(L)'
;MTENVYTFSMIKPEAVQNNLTGEILSEIESNGFKIIKLRKISMSYEQAQGFYESLREMPFYEELCKYMSSGSVIAMVLEKENAVKDFRELIGATNPAEARIGTIRRKYGLSKSQNAIHGSDSDESAERECRFFDL
;
A
#
# COMPACT_ATOMS: atom_id res chain seq x y z
N MET A 1 -17.85 -5.87 20.45
CA MET A 1 -16.92 -6.07 19.35
C MET A 1 -16.30 -4.77 18.95
N THR A 2 -14.98 -4.71 18.93
CA THR A 2 -14.28 -3.49 18.58
C THR A 2 -14.02 -3.47 17.07
N GLU A 3 -14.47 -2.42 16.42
CA GLU A 3 -14.13 -2.24 15.01
C GLU A 3 -12.66 -1.83 14.90
N ASN A 4 -11.99 -2.39 13.92
CA ASN A 4 -10.64 -1.97 13.62
C ASN A 4 -10.69 -0.66 12.84
N VAL A 5 -10.05 0.38 13.40
CA VAL A 5 -10.00 1.69 12.76
C VAL A 5 -8.66 1.95 12.08
N TYR A 6 -7.83 0.92 11.96
CA TYR A 6 -6.48 1.08 11.37
C TYR A 6 -6.34 0.27 10.10
N THR A 7 -5.55 0.78 9.17
CA THR A 7 -5.11 0.00 8.01
C THR A 7 -3.65 0.32 7.73
N PHE A 8 -2.99 -0.62 7.06
CA PHE A 8 -1.61 -0.43 6.62
C PHE A 8 -1.60 -0.04 5.15
N SER A 9 -0.70 0.87 4.79
CA SER A 9 -0.50 1.27 3.40
C SER A 9 0.98 1.42 3.12
N MET A 10 1.32 1.31 1.85
CA MET A 10 2.69 1.46 1.41
C MET A 10 2.70 2.08 0.03
N ILE A 11 3.33 3.25 -0.10
CA ILE A 11 3.53 3.86 -1.42
C ILE A 11 4.70 3.11 -2.06
N LYS A 12 4.48 2.61 -3.27
CA LYS A 12 5.43 1.70 -3.93
C LYS A 12 6.61 2.43 -4.56
N PRO A 13 7.71 1.72 -4.86
CA PRO A 13 8.96 2.34 -5.30
C PRO A 13 8.82 3.29 -6.48
N GLU A 14 8.07 2.94 -7.52
CA GLU A 14 7.98 3.80 -8.70
C GLU A 14 7.27 5.13 -8.39
N ALA A 15 6.27 5.09 -7.52
CA ALA A 15 5.56 6.32 -7.15
C ALA A 15 6.46 7.22 -6.30
N VAL A 16 7.24 6.63 -5.39
CA VAL A 16 8.21 7.38 -4.60
C VAL A 16 9.28 7.99 -5.52
N GLN A 17 9.81 7.20 -6.43
CA GLN A 17 10.84 7.63 -7.37
C GLN A 17 10.36 8.74 -8.30
N ASN A 18 9.08 8.71 -8.68
CA ASN A 18 8.48 9.73 -9.55
C ASN A 18 7.97 10.95 -8.78
N ASN A 19 8.34 11.08 -7.51
CA ASN A 19 7.99 12.23 -6.66
C ASN A 19 6.49 12.42 -6.48
N LEU A 20 5.75 11.31 -6.40
CA LEU A 20 4.30 11.33 -6.21
C LEU A 20 3.89 11.21 -4.75
N THR A 21 4.84 11.01 -3.84
CA THR A 21 4.55 10.81 -2.42
C THR A 21 3.68 11.92 -1.84
N GLY A 22 4.03 13.17 -2.07
CA GLY A 22 3.27 14.30 -1.51
C GLY A 22 1.85 14.37 -2.03
N GLU A 23 1.65 14.14 -3.33
CA GLU A 23 0.31 14.14 -3.92
C GLU A 23 -0.56 13.00 -3.35
N ILE A 24 0.02 11.82 -3.22
CA ILE A 24 -0.69 10.66 -2.68
C ILE A 24 -1.05 10.86 -1.21
N LEU A 25 -0.11 11.37 -0.40
CA LEU A 25 -0.40 11.67 1.01
C LEU A 25 -1.51 12.72 1.14
N SER A 26 -1.50 13.73 0.28
CA SER A 26 -2.52 14.76 0.27
C SER A 26 -3.91 14.16 -0.01
N GLU A 27 -4.00 13.26 -0.96
CA GLU A 27 -5.29 12.60 -1.25
C GLU A 27 -5.76 11.73 -0.10
N ILE A 28 -4.85 11.03 0.56
CA ILE A 28 -5.19 10.20 1.71
C ILE A 28 -5.80 11.08 2.81
N GLU A 29 -5.13 12.17 3.15
CA GLU A 29 -5.62 13.07 4.20
C GLU A 29 -6.91 13.77 3.80
N SER A 30 -7.03 14.18 2.54
CA SER A 30 -8.25 14.85 2.04
C SER A 30 -9.47 13.94 2.10
N ASN A 31 -9.27 12.64 2.12
CA ASN A 31 -10.35 11.65 2.20
C ASN A 31 -10.61 11.15 3.62
N GLY A 32 -10.12 11.87 4.61
CA GLY A 32 -10.46 11.63 6.01
C GLY A 32 -9.58 10.64 6.76
N PHE A 33 -8.50 10.19 6.17
CA PHE A 33 -7.56 9.29 6.84
C PHE A 33 -6.54 10.11 7.60
N LYS A 34 -6.30 9.74 8.87
CA LYS A 34 -5.23 10.33 9.66
C LYS A 34 -3.99 9.45 9.50
N ILE A 35 -2.86 10.06 9.15
CA ILE A 35 -1.60 9.34 9.05
C ILE A 35 -0.98 9.36 10.44
N ILE A 36 -1.03 8.21 11.14
CA ILE A 36 -0.55 8.17 12.53
C ILE A 36 0.88 7.66 12.65
N LYS A 37 1.36 6.93 11.64
CA LYS A 37 2.78 6.52 11.55
C LYS A 37 3.19 6.54 10.10
N LEU A 38 4.43 6.95 9.84
CA LEU A 38 4.96 7.02 8.50
C LEU A 38 6.46 6.80 8.55
N ARG A 39 6.97 5.95 7.68
CA ARG A 39 8.41 5.67 7.60
C ARG A 39 8.83 5.38 6.16
N LYS A 40 9.92 6.00 5.74
CA LYS A 40 10.54 5.70 4.44
C LYS A 40 11.52 4.55 4.64
N ILE A 41 11.32 3.46 3.90
CA ILE A 41 12.05 2.22 4.08
C ILE A 41 12.57 1.70 2.75
N SER A 42 13.78 1.12 2.77
CA SER A 42 14.29 0.36 1.63
C SER A 42 14.30 -1.11 2.04
N MET A 43 13.37 -1.90 1.50
CA MET A 43 13.31 -3.32 1.81
C MET A 43 14.42 -4.08 1.10
N SER A 44 15.01 -5.06 1.80
CA SER A 44 15.83 -6.05 1.14
C SER A 44 14.92 -7.01 0.35
N TYR A 45 15.50 -7.77 -0.56
CA TYR A 45 14.74 -8.79 -1.28
C TYR A 45 14.11 -9.79 -0.31
N GLU A 46 14.87 -10.19 0.72
CA GLU A 46 14.37 -11.13 1.74
C GLU A 46 13.19 -10.53 2.53
N GLN A 47 13.24 -9.24 2.85
CA GLN A 47 12.13 -8.58 3.54
C GLN A 47 10.89 -8.55 2.64
N ALA A 48 11.07 -8.28 1.36
CA ALA A 48 9.96 -8.30 0.41
C ALA A 48 9.34 -9.69 0.31
N GLN A 49 10.17 -10.74 0.29
CA GLN A 49 9.70 -12.12 0.29
C GLN A 49 8.86 -12.42 1.53
N GLY A 50 9.31 -11.97 2.70
CA GLY A 50 8.57 -12.15 3.95
C GLY A 50 7.25 -11.41 3.96
N PHE A 51 7.23 -10.18 3.47
CA PHE A 51 6.01 -9.39 3.42
C PHE A 51 4.95 -10.03 2.52
N TYR A 52 5.37 -10.58 1.39
CA TYR A 52 4.49 -11.19 0.39
C TYR A 52 4.44 -12.71 0.48
N GLU A 53 4.78 -13.28 1.63
CA GLU A 53 4.83 -14.74 1.84
C GLU A 53 3.56 -15.46 1.39
N SER A 54 2.40 -14.86 1.60
CA SER A 54 1.12 -15.45 1.19
C SER A 54 0.96 -15.60 -0.33
N LEU A 55 1.81 -14.93 -1.10
CA LEU A 55 1.78 -14.97 -2.57
C LEU A 55 2.88 -15.86 -3.15
N ARG A 56 3.59 -16.61 -2.31
CA ARG A 56 4.77 -17.40 -2.72
C ARG A 56 4.51 -18.31 -3.94
N GLU A 57 3.33 -18.88 -4.05
CA GLU A 57 3.01 -19.83 -5.12
C GLU A 57 2.54 -19.14 -6.41
N MET A 58 2.40 -17.81 -6.38
CA MET A 58 1.90 -17.07 -7.54
C MET A 58 3.02 -16.85 -8.56
N PRO A 59 2.71 -16.92 -9.86
CA PRO A 59 3.74 -16.75 -10.90
C PRO A 59 4.43 -15.40 -10.90
N PHE A 60 3.78 -14.36 -10.38
CA PHE A 60 4.35 -13.01 -10.30
C PHE A 60 5.16 -12.74 -9.03
N TYR A 61 5.25 -13.70 -8.11
CA TYR A 61 5.86 -13.48 -6.79
C TYR A 61 7.29 -12.96 -6.85
N GLU A 62 8.13 -13.63 -7.62
CA GLU A 62 9.55 -13.27 -7.70
C GLU A 62 9.75 -11.86 -8.27
N GLU A 63 9.03 -11.53 -9.32
CA GLU A 63 9.09 -10.22 -9.94
C GLU A 63 8.59 -9.13 -8.99
N LEU A 64 7.50 -9.42 -8.27
CA LEU A 64 6.95 -8.51 -7.27
C LEU A 64 7.99 -8.21 -6.17
N CYS A 65 8.66 -9.24 -5.66
CA CYS A 65 9.66 -9.05 -4.61
C CYS A 65 10.86 -8.24 -5.12
N LYS A 66 11.29 -8.48 -6.34
CA LYS A 66 12.37 -7.69 -6.96
C LYS A 66 11.97 -6.23 -7.09
N TYR A 67 10.75 -5.98 -7.55
CA TYR A 67 10.22 -4.64 -7.71
C TYR A 67 10.13 -3.92 -6.36
N MET A 68 9.55 -4.56 -5.35
CA MET A 68 9.35 -3.92 -4.04
C MET A 68 10.65 -3.69 -3.29
N SER A 69 11.74 -4.38 -3.65
CA SER A 69 13.06 -4.16 -3.07
C SER A 69 13.96 -3.29 -3.97
N SER A 70 13.44 -2.76 -5.06
CA SER A 70 14.23 -1.98 -6.03
C SER A 70 14.44 -0.52 -5.64
N GLY A 71 13.72 -0.02 -4.66
CA GLY A 71 13.82 1.38 -4.23
C GLY A 71 13.08 1.59 -2.92
N SER A 72 13.04 2.85 -2.46
CA SER A 72 12.36 3.19 -1.22
C SER A 72 10.86 3.10 -1.36
N VAL A 73 10.20 2.70 -0.26
CA VAL A 73 8.74 2.72 -0.12
C VAL A 73 8.40 3.61 1.06
N ILE A 74 7.16 4.10 1.11
CA ILE A 74 6.64 4.84 2.26
C ILE A 74 5.61 3.94 2.94
N ALA A 75 5.99 3.39 4.09
CA ALA A 75 5.09 2.53 4.88
C ALA A 75 4.38 3.39 5.92
N MET A 76 3.08 3.18 6.09
CA MET A 76 2.30 4.01 7.00
C MET A 76 1.14 3.27 7.62
N VAL A 77 0.74 3.75 8.80
CA VAL A 77 -0.48 3.30 9.46
C VAL A 77 -1.48 4.44 9.39
N LEU A 78 -2.67 4.14 8.91
CA LEU A 78 -3.75 5.09 8.71
C LEU A 78 -4.89 4.78 9.66
N GLU A 79 -5.55 5.84 10.15
CA GLU A 79 -6.68 5.71 11.07
C GLU A 79 -7.91 6.35 10.47
N LYS A 80 -9.00 5.61 10.48
CA LYS A 80 -10.32 6.09 10.05
C LYS A 80 -11.35 5.01 10.40
N GLU A 81 -12.58 5.41 10.71
CA GLU A 81 -13.66 4.45 10.85
C GLU A 81 -13.79 3.66 9.54
N ASN A 82 -13.92 2.33 9.61
CA ASN A 82 -13.93 1.43 8.46
C ASN A 82 -12.68 1.55 7.59
N ALA A 83 -11.52 1.72 8.23
CA ALA A 83 -10.27 2.06 7.53
C ALA A 83 -9.93 1.11 6.38
N VAL A 84 -9.95 -0.19 6.60
CA VAL A 84 -9.56 -1.16 5.56
C VAL A 84 -10.46 -1.04 4.34
N LYS A 85 -11.78 -1.09 4.54
CA LYS A 85 -12.74 -1.04 3.44
C LYS A 85 -12.66 0.29 2.69
N ASP A 86 -12.70 1.39 3.43
CA ASP A 86 -12.71 2.71 2.82
C ASP A 86 -11.41 3.02 2.10
N PHE A 87 -10.28 2.53 2.63
CA PHE A 87 -9.01 2.76 1.96
C PHE A 87 -8.91 1.97 0.66
N ARG A 88 -9.41 0.75 0.63
CA ARG A 88 -9.44 -0.03 -0.61
C ARG A 88 -10.29 0.65 -1.68
N GLU A 89 -11.37 1.29 -1.29
CA GLU A 89 -12.19 2.07 -2.22
C GLU A 89 -11.44 3.30 -2.74
N LEU A 90 -10.69 3.96 -1.86
CA LEU A 90 -9.90 5.14 -2.24
C LEU A 90 -8.79 4.80 -3.23
N ILE A 91 -8.08 3.69 -3.00
CA ILE A 91 -6.97 3.33 -3.88
C ILE A 91 -7.43 2.71 -5.19
N GLY A 92 -8.54 2.01 -5.20
CA GLY A 92 -9.13 1.44 -6.43
C GLY A 92 -8.64 0.03 -6.76
N ALA A 93 -9.09 -0.46 -7.90
CA ALA A 93 -8.77 -1.81 -8.36
C ALA A 93 -7.27 -2.00 -8.59
N THR A 94 -6.82 -3.25 -8.44
CA THR A 94 -5.41 -3.62 -8.61
C THR A 94 -4.86 -3.18 -9.97
N ASN A 95 -5.64 -3.37 -11.03
CA ASN A 95 -5.26 -2.90 -12.36
C ASN A 95 -5.70 -1.45 -12.51
N PRO A 96 -4.76 -0.49 -12.67
CA PRO A 96 -5.13 0.92 -12.82
C PRO A 96 -6.09 1.20 -13.97
N ALA A 97 -6.00 0.45 -15.05
CA ALA A 97 -6.89 0.61 -16.19
C ALA A 97 -8.34 0.27 -15.87
N GLU A 98 -8.56 -0.58 -14.86
CA GLU A 98 -9.89 -0.98 -14.40
C GLU A 98 -10.35 -0.22 -13.17
N ALA A 99 -9.48 0.59 -12.58
CA ALA A 99 -9.79 1.35 -11.38
C ALA A 99 -10.71 2.52 -11.73
N ARG A 100 -11.66 2.79 -10.82
CA ARG A 100 -12.61 3.87 -11.02
C ARG A 100 -11.90 5.23 -11.08
N ILE A 101 -12.41 6.14 -11.91
CA ILE A 101 -11.91 7.51 -12.02
C ILE A 101 -11.93 8.16 -10.64
N GLY A 102 -10.84 8.82 -10.28
CA GLY A 102 -10.67 9.48 -8.99
C GLY A 102 -9.93 8.66 -7.96
N THR A 103 -9.70 7.38 -8.21
CA THR A 103 -8.93 6.54 -7.30
C THR A 103 -7.44 6.79 -7.47
N ILE A 104 -6.66 6.47 -6.44
CA ILE A 104 -5.22 6.70 -6.46
C ILE A 104 -4.54 5.87 -7.57
N ARG A 105 -4.92 4.60 -7.70
CA ARG A 105 -4.33 3.75 -8.73
C ARG A 105 -4.69 4.20 -10.13
N ARG A 106 -5.90 4.70 -10.32
CA ARG A 106 -6.30 5.23 -11.64
C ARG A 106 -5.45 6.42 -12.04
N LYS A 107 -5.16 7.30 -11.09
CA LYS A 107 -4.38 8.52 -11.37
C LYS A 107 -2.89 8.27 -11.50
N TYR A 108 -2.33 7.42 -10.65
CA TYR A 108 -0.88 7.31 -10.49
C TYR A 108 -0.31 5.95 -10.82
N GLY A 109 -1.14 4.92 -10.95
CA GLY A 109 -0.66 3.58 -11.27
C GLY A 109 -0.30 3.43 -12.73
N LEU A 110 0.74 2.65 -13.02
CA LEU A 110 1.22 2.41 -14.37
C LEU A 110 0.77 1.05 -14.92
N SER A 111 0.71 0.03 -14.06
CA SER A 111 0.36 -1.34 -14.45
C SER A 111 -0.16 -2.09 -13.24
N LYS A 112 -0.54 -3.35 -13.41
CA LYS A 112 -1.02 -4.20 -12.30
C LYS A 112 -0.02 -4.33 -11.18
N SER A 113 1.27 -4.42 -11.48
CA SER A 113 2.31 -4.56 -10.48
C SER A 113 2.87 -3.21 -10.04
N GLN A 114 2.98 -2.24 -10.95
CA GLN A 114 3.43 -0.89 -10.64
C GLN A 114 2.22 0.01 -10.50
N ASN A 115 1.40 -0.25 -9.48
CA ASN A 115 0.11 0.40 -9.30
C ASN A 115 0.08 1.44 -8.18
N ALA A 116 1.23 1.99 -7.86
CA ALA A 116 1.45 3.13 -6.98
C ALA A 116 1.37 2.85 -5.48
N ILE A 117 0.39 2.06 -5.02
CA ILE A 117 0.12 1.97 -3.59
C ILE A 117 -0.44 0.60 -3.21
N HIS A 118 -0.12 0.18 -1.99
CA HIS A 118 -0.65 -1.03 -1.37
C HIS A 118 -1.63 -0.64 -0.27
N GLY A 119 -2.70 -1.40 -0.13
CA GLY A 119 -3.62 -1.29 0.99
C GLY A 119 -3.97 -2.68 1.50
N SER A 120 -4.10 -2.84 2.81
CA SER A 120 -4.45 -4.13 3.41
C SER A 120 -5.82 -4.59 2.93
N ASP A 121 -5.99 -5.90 2.77
CA ASP A 121 -7.25 -6.47 2.27
C ASP A 121 -8.20 -6.92 3.37
N SER A 122 -7.74 -6.94 4.61
CA SER A 122 -8.55 -7.33 5.77
C SER A 122 -7.94 -6.73 7.03
N ASP A 123 -8.71 -6.77 8.13
CA ASP A 123 -8.21 -6.32 9.42
C ASP A 123 -7.03 -7.18 9.89
N GLU A 124 -7.08 -8.48 9.64
CA GLU A 124 -6.00 -9.40 9.99
C GLU A 124 -4.73 -9.08 9.21
N SER A 125 -4.86 -8.82 7.91
CA SER A 125 -3.73 -8.43 7.08
C SER A 125 -3.15 -7.10 7.54
N ALA A 126 -4.00 -6.14 7.89
CA ALA A 126 -3.55 -4.83 8.38
C ALA A 126 -2.70 -4.98 9.63
N GLU A 127 -3.15 -5.80 10.59
CA GLU A 127 -2.41 -6.04 11.81
C GLU A 127 -1.06 -6.72 11.55
N ARG A 128 -1.05 -7.74 10.72
CA ARG A 128 0.18 -8.46 10.34
C ARG A 128 1.17 -7.55 9.64
N GLU A 129 0.68 -6.73 8.73
CA GLU A 129 1.53 -5.83 7.94
C GLU A 129 2.12 -4.72 8.80
N CYS A 130 1.34 -4.17 9.73
CA CYS A 130 1.87 -3.18 10.67
C CYS A 130 2.98 -3.79 11.52
N ARG A 131 2.78 -4.98 12.06
CA ARG A 131 3.79 -5.65 12.87
C ARG A 131 5.06 -5.96 12.08
N PHE A 132 4.91 -6.28 10.82
CA PHE A 132 6.06 -6.61 9.97
C PHE A 132 7.11 -5.49 9.97
N PHE A 133 6.66 -4.25 10.01
CA PHE A 133 7.53 -3.08 10.00
C PHE A 133 7.66 -2.41 11.37
N ASP A 134 7.19 -3.04 12.44
CA ASP A 134 7.17 -2.45 13.78
C ASP A 134 6.41 -1.11 13.81
N LEU A 135 5.32 -1.05 13.14
CA LEU A 135 4.41 0.10 13.12
C LEU A 135 3.09 -0.16 13.89
#